data_63fa791f32eca1817211a3096b749e31
#
_entry.id   63fa791f32eca1817211a3096b749e31
#
_cell.length_a   1.000
_cell.length_b   1.000
_cell.length_c   1.000
_cell.angle_alpha   90.00
_cell.angle_beta   90.00
_cell.angle_gamma   90.00
#
_symmetry.space_group_name_H-M   'P 1'
#
loop_
_entity.id
_entity.type
_entity.pdbx_description
1 polymer ?
#
loop_
_entity_poly.entity_id
_entity_poly.type
_entity_poly.pdbx_seq_one_letter_code
_entity_poly.pdbx_strand_id
1 'polypeptide(L)'
;MKYFIKVFLVFLIIVGSTLTTKQPNINAEEKDTNWQKIKDSGELRVGLSADYAPMEFEKNANGKTEYAGVDIELAKKIAKDNHLKLKIINMQFDSLLGALKTGKIDIIISGMTTTPEREKEVSFTKPYMMTNNIMLVKKNEKNHLKSISDFKDKKIAVQKGTDQEKIAKTEIENADVTSLNKLPETILSVKSGKAVGAILEKPVAEAYIKQNPELAFSDVKFNEEKKPTCIAVPKNSPILLKKLNQTINEVNDKNLIDHYMTKAANDMQDDGNFYTKYKSFFIKGLQNTILISFVGAVFGAILGAFIALMKLSKFKPLSWIASIYIEFLRGTPLLVQVFIVFFGTTAALGLDISALICGTIALVINSSAYIAEIFRAGINSIDKGQTEAARSLGLSYNQTMKSVVMPQAIKNILPALGNEFVTLIKESSIVSTIGVGEIMFNAQVVQGISFDPFTPLLVAAGMYFILTFALSRIMNFIEGRMKASD
;
A
#
# COMPACT_ATOMS: atom_id res chain seq x y z
N MET A 1 6.97 25.99 11.52
CA MET A 1 6.75 26.88 10.36
C MET A 1 7.78 26.71 9.25
N LYS A 2 9.11 26.83 9.49
CA LYS A 2 10.15 26.65 8.42
C LYS A 2 10.16 25.27 7.75
N TYR A 3 9.87 24.17 8.44
CA TYR A 3 9.80 22.82 7.87
C TYR A 3 8.53 22.60 7.05
N PHE A 4 7.41 23.19 7.46
CA PHE A 4 6.11 23.06 6.77
C PHE A 4 6.09 23.82 5.43
N ILE A 5 6.72 24.99 5.37
CA ILE A 5 6.92 25.76 4.13
C ILE A 5 7.82 24.98 3.15
N LYS A 6 8.83 24.28 3.67
CA LYS A 6 9.69 23.41 2.85
C LYS A 6 8.94 22.24 2.24
N VAL A 7 8.04 21.58 2.99
CA VAL A 7 7.23 20.45 2.49
C VAL A 7 6.21 20.93 1.43
N PHE A 8 5.61 22.10 1.62
CA PHE A 8 4.70 22.69 0.64
C PHE A 8 5.40 23.16 -0.64
N LEU A 9 6.58 23.80 -0.51
CA LEU A 9 7.44 24.16 -1.65
C LEU A 9 7.92 22.91 -2.40
N VAL A 10 8.17 21.83 -1.70
CA VAL A 10 8.56 20.54 -2.27
C VAL A 10 7.43 19.93 -3.09
N PHE A 11 6.18 19.99 -2.64
CA PHE A 11 5.03 19.53 -3.42
C PHE A 11 4.88 20.34 -4.73
N LEU A 12 5.08 21.65 -4.69
CA LEU A 12 5.08 22.51 -5.88
C LEU A 12 6.31 22.27 -6.78
N ILE A 13 7.48 21.93 -6.22
CA ILE A 13 8.69 21.61 -6.97
C ILE A 13 8.58 20.24 -7.66
N ILE A 14 7.95 19.25 -7.02
CA ILE A 14 7.70 17.92 -7.62
C ILE A 14 6.79 18.04 -8.85
N VAL A 15 5.78 18.90 -8.81
CA VAL A 15 4.89 19.17 -9.95
C VAL A 15 5.59 20.00 -11.05
N GLY A 16 6.56 20.85 -10.67
CA GLY A 16 7.31 21.70 -11.61
C GLY A 16 8.59 21.10 -12.22
N SER A 17 9.20 20.11 -11.54
CA SER A 17 10.53 19.58 -11.95
C SER A 17 10.49 18.44 -12.96
N THR A 18 9.32 17.98 -13.41
CA THR A 18 9.19 16.96 -14.48
C THR A 18 9.56 17.46 -15.87
N LEU A 19 9.96 18.74 -16.03
CA LEU A 19 10.19 19.38 -17.33
C LEU A 19 11.67 19.61 -17.70
N THR A 20 12.65 19.24 -16.84
CA THR A 20 14.08 19.41 -17.21
C THR A 20 14.93 18.24 -16.71
N THR A 21 14.98 17.16 -17.48
CA THR A 21 16.03 16.14 -17.32
C THR A 21 17.29 16.56 -18.08
N LYS A 22 18.28 17.11 -17.40
CA LYS A 22 19.66 17.14 -17.90
C LYS A 22 20.22 15.72 -17.84
N GLN A 23 20.53 15.13 -19.00
CA GLN A 23 21.33 13.91 -19.06
C GLN A 23 22.74 14.21 -18.53
N PRO A 24 23.27 13.42 -17.58
CA PRO A 24 24.68 13.52 -17.22
C PRO A 24 25.57 12.85 -18.29
N ASN A 25 26.63 13.51 -18.69
CA ASN A 25 27.68 12.95 -19.53
C ASN A 25 28.32 11.73 -18.84
N ILE A 26 28.35 10.61 -19.55
CA ILE A 26 28.93 9.34 -19.11
C ILE A 26 30.36 9.29 -19.66
N ASN A 27 31.35 9.50 -18.79
CA ASN A 27 32.71 8.95 -18.91
C ASN A 27 33.39 8.99 -17.53
N ALA A 28 33.24 7.92 -16.75
CA ALA A 28 34.10 7.51 -15.63
C ALA A 28 33.78 6.04 -15.37
N GLU A 29 34.72 5.22 -14.93
CA GLU A 29 34.50 3.85 -14.44
C GLU A 29 33.19 3.78 -13.66
N GLU A 30 32.26 2.95 -14.11
CA GLU A 30 30.94 2.81 -13.48
C GLU A 30 31.14 2.30 -12.05
N LYS A 31 31.31 3.22 -11.10
CA LYS A 31 31.14 2.92 -9.69
C LYS A 31 29.70 2.46 -9.53
N ASP A 32 29.51 1.19 -9.10
CA ASP A 32 28.19 0.69 -8.69
C ASP A 32 27.70 1.52 -7.49
N THR A 33 27.05 2.62 -7.82
CA THR A 33 26.56 3.59 -6.84
C THR A 33 25.50 2.96 -5.92
N ASN A 34 24.81 1.91 -6.39
CA ASN A 34 23.81 1.21 -5.60
C ASN A 34 24.46 0.36 -4.51
N TRP A 35 25.49 -0.42 -4.87
CA TRP A 35 26.24 -1.19 -3.87
C TRP A 35 26.95 -0.29 -2.85
N GLN A 36 27.52 0.83 -3.29
CA GLN A 36 28.17 1.76 -2.37
C GLN A 36 27.19 2.37 -1.38
N LYS A 37 26.00 2.79 -1.82
CA LYS A 37 24.92 3.28 -0.94
C LYS A 37 24.50 2.24 0.11
N ILE A 38 24.32 0.97 -0.30
CA ILE A 38 23.97 -0.11 0.60
C ILE A 38 25.07 -0.32 1.65
N LYS A 39 26.33 -0.34 1.20
CA LYS A 39 27.50 -0.50 2.07
C LYS A 39 27.63 0.66 3.08
N ASP A 40 27.45 1.88 2.63
CA ASP A 40 27.57 3.09 3.47
C ASP A 40 26.44 3.19 4.50
N SER A 41 25.24 2.73 4.14
CA SER A 41 24.09 2.65 5.07
C SER A 41 24.20 1.49 6.07
N GLY A 42 24.97 0.45 5.75
CA GLY A 42 25.04 -0.81 6.52
C GLY A 42 23.73 -1.60 6.52
N GLU A 43 22.76 -1.23 5.68
CA GLU A 43 21.42 -1.80 5.65
C GLU A 43 21.03 -2.24 4.23
N LEU A 44 20.45 -3.45 4.11
CA LEU A 44 19.89 -3.97 2.87
C LEU A 44 18.36 -3.88 2.94
N ARG A 45 17.75 -3.02 2.12
CA ARG A 45 16.30 -2.84 2.04
C ARG A 45 15.73 -3.77 0.98
N VAL A 46 15.01 -4.79 1.46
CA VAL A 46 14.39 -5.83 0.60
C VAL A 46 12.90 -5.55 0.46
N GLY A 47 12.45 -5.32 -0.76
CA GLY A 47 11.03 -5.18 -1.09
C GLY A 47 10.41 -6.55 -1.38
N LEU A 48 9.22 -6.78 -0.83
CA LEU A 48 8.44 -8.01 -1.05
C LEU A 48 6.94 -7.79 -0.79
N SER A 49 6.11 -8.79 -1.14
CA SER A 49 4.67 -8.81 -0.85
C SER A 49 4.35 -10.00 0.07
N ALA A 50 4.31 -9.75 1.39
CA ALA A 50 4.23 -10.80 2.41
C ALA A 50 2.81 -11.42 2.55
N ASP A 51 2.16 -11.72 1.43
CA ASP A 51 0.91 -12.44 1.29
C ASP A 51 1.03 -13.66 0.34
N TYR A 52 2.26 -14.09 0.08
CA TYR A 52 2.60 -15.12 -0.93
C TYR A 52 3.23 -16.36 -0.30
N ALA A 53 2.61 -16.91 0.75
CA ALA A 53 3.09 -18.13 1.41
C ALA A 53 3.15 -19.32 0.43
N PRO A 54 4.18 -20.17 0.48
CA PRO A 54 5.26 -20.27 1.48
C PRO A 54 6.50 -19.41 1.18
N MET A 55 6.46 -18.58 0.12
CA MET A 55 7.62 -17.80 -0.30
C MET A 55 7.93 -16.67 0.69
N GLU A 56 6.97 -15.79 0.97
CA GLU A 56 7.05 -14.72 1.96
C GLU A 56 5.70 -14.48 2.63
N PHE A 57 5.72 -14.45 3.95
CA PHE A 57 4.53 -14.21 4.78
C PHE A 57 4.90 -13.65 6.15
N GLU A 58 3.94 -13.06 6.82
CA GLU A 58 4.09 -12.65 8.22
C GLU A 58 3.57 -13.74 9.14
N LYS A 59 4.26 -14.02 10.24
CA LYS A 59 3.80 -14.92 11.31
C LYS A 59 3.76 -14.22 12.65
N ASN A 60 2.95 -14.74 13.56
CA ASN A 60 2.95 -14.29 14.95
C ASN A 60 3.93 -15.13 15.75
N ALA A 61 4.99 -14.52 16.23
CA ALA A 61 5.94 -15.13 17.15
C ALA A 61 5.84 -14.44 18.53
N ASN A 62 5.22 -15.11 19.50
CA ASN A 62 5.08 -14.60 20.88
C ASN A 62 4.46 -13.20 20.97
N GLY A 63 3.41 -12.92 20.18
CA GLY A 63 2.73 -11.63 20.12
C GLY A 63 3.43 -10.55 19.28
N LYS A 64 4.56 -10.88 18.66
CA LYS A 64 5.25 -10.02 17.67
C LYS A 64 5.04 -10.55 16.26
N THR A 65 4.88 -9.64 15.33
CA THR A 65 4.84 -9.96 13.89
C THR A 65 6.26 -10.14 13.38
N GLU A 66 6.55 -11.29 12.77
CA GLU A 66 7.83 -11.60 12.13
C GLU A 66 7.60 -12.04 10.69
N TYR A 67 8.56 -11.74 9.81
CA TYR A 67 8.55 -12.25 8.44
C TYR A 67 9.16 -13.66 8.39
N ALA A 68 8.52 -14.55 7.64
CA ALA A 68 8.93 -15.94 7.41
C ALA A 68 8.73 -16.33 5.93
N GLY A 69 9.28 -17.47 5.54
CA GLY A 69 9.19 -17.98 4.18
C GLY A 69 10.54 -18.13 3.52
N VAL A 70 10.53 -18.76 2.32
CA VAL A 70 11.73 -19.05 1.54
C VAL A 70 12.52 -17.79 1.21
N ASP A 71 11.83 -16.76 0.71
CA ASP A 71 12.41 -15.49 0.30
C ASP A 71 12.97 -14.69 1.48
N ILE A 72 12.35 -14.84 2.65
CA ILE A 72 12.85 -14.24 3.89
C ILE A 72 14.15 -14.91 4.36
N GLU A 73 14.23 -16.24 4.31
CA GLU A 73 15.46 -16.96 4.68
C GLU A 73 16.59 -16.65 3.69
N LEU A 74 16.28 -16.54 2.40
CA LEU A 74 17.23 -16.10 1.38
C LEU A 74 17.72 -14.66 1.66
N ALA A 75 16.81 -13.72 1.97
CA ALA A 75 17.15 -12.35 2.31
C ALA A 75 18.04 -12.26 3.56
N LYS A 76 17.73 -13.05 4.61
CA LYS A 76 18.57 -13.16 5.83
C LYS A 76 19.98 -13.65 5.51
N LYS A 77 20.10 -14.70 4.66
CA LYS A 77 21.39 -15.22 4.25
C LYS A 77 22.19 -14.19 3.47
N ILE A 78 21.58 -13.52 2.48
CA ILE A 78 22.23 -12.46 1.70
C ILE A 78 22.75 -11.34 2.62
N ALA A 79 21.92 -10.86 3.54
CA ALA A 79 22.32 -9.80 4.46
C ALA A 79 23.49 -10.25 5.35
N LYS A 80 23.44 -11.47 5.88
CA LYS A 80 24.51 -12.06 6.71
C LYS A 80 25.82 -12.20 5.94
N ASP A 81 25.78 -12.74 4.73
CA ASP A 81 26.97 -12.98 3.90
C ASP A 81 27.68 -11.68 3.49
N ASN A 82 26.94 -10.57 3.46
CA ASN A 82 27.45 -9.25 3.11
C ASN A 82 27.64 -8.32 4.33
N HIS A 83 27.47 -8.84 5.57
CA HIS A 83 27.60 -8.06 6.81
C HIS A 83 26.68 -6.84 6.87
N LEU A 84 25.44 -6.97 6.37
CA LEU A 84 24.42 -5.94 6.33
C LEU A 84 23.28 -6.24 7.31
N LYS A 85 22.64 -5.19 7.80
CA LYS A 85 21.37 -5.29 8.51
C LYS A 85 20.24 -5.45 7.53
N LEU A 86 19.41 -6.49 7.71
CA LEU A 86 18.22 -6.70 6.87
C LEU A 86 17.07 -5.78 7.29
N LYS A 87 16.48 -5.09 6.32
CA LYS A 87 15.24 -4.32 6.47
C LYS A 87 14.22 -4.77 5.42
N ILE A 88 13.16 -5.41 5.86
CA ILE A 88 12.05 -5.80 5.00
C ILE A 88 11.10 -4.62 4.81
N ILE A 89 10.72 -4.36 3.55
CA ILE A 89 9.74 -3.33 3.18
C ILE A 89 8.61 -4.05 2.43
N ASN A 90 7.52 -4.32 3.17
CA ASN A 90 6.36 -5.02 2.65
C ASN A 90 5.41 -4.04 1.94
N MET A 91 5.01 -4.35 0.70
CA MET A 91 4.07 -3.56 -0.11
C MET A 91 3.36 -4.45 -1.13
N GLN A 92 2.43 -3.90 -1.90
CA GLN A 92 1.78 -4.65 -2.99
C GLN A 92 2.79 -5.01 -4.09
N PHE A 93 2.62 -6.20 -4.70
CA PHE A 93 3.54 -6.75 -5.68
C PHE A 93 3.75 -5.81 -6.89
N ASP A 94 2.67 -5.21 -7.41
CA ASP A 94 2.73 -4.29 -8.55
C ASP A 94 3.47 -2.97 -8.25
N SER A 95 3.66 -2.64 -6.98
CA SER A 95 4.39 -1.44 -6.53
C SER A 95 5.92 -1.66 -6.40
N LEU A 96 6.38 -2.92 -6.37
CA LEU A 96 7.77 -3.28 -6.08
C LEU A 96 8.76 -2.72 -7.12
N LEU A 97 8.46 -2.82 -8.41
CA LEU A 97 9.32 -2.29 -9.48
C LEU A 97 9.45 -0.77 -9.39
N GLY A 98 8.36 -0.07 -9.09
CA GLY A 98 8.38 1.37 -8.85
C GLY A 98 9.24 1.75 -7.65
N ALA A 99 9.15 1.01 -6.55
CA ALA A 99 9.95 1.22 -5.36
C ALA A 99 11.45 0.98 -5.61
N LEU A 100 11.79 -0.05 -6.39
CA LEU A 100 13.18 -0.32 -6.79
C LEU A 100 13.75 0.80 -7.65
N LYS A 101 13.02 1.24 -8.66
CA LYS A 101 13.43 2.32 -9.58
C LYS A 101 13.61 3.66 -8.87
N THR A 102 12.81 3.95 -7.87
CA THR A 102 12.89 5.19 -7.07
C THR A 102 13.91 5.11 -5.94
N GLY A 103 14.57 3.96 -5.73
CA GLY A 103 15.55 3.76 -4.67
C GLY A 103 14.93 3.67 -3.26
N LYS A 104 13.64 3.37 -3.16
CA LYS A 104 12.95 3.11 -1.89
C LYS A 104 13.35 1.78 -1.28
N ILE A 105 13.66 0.81 -2.13
CA ILE A 105 14.23 -0.50 -1.82
C ILE A 105 15.48 -0.71 -2.66
N ASP A 106 16.36 -1.61 -2.21
CA ASP A 106 17.63 -1.90 -2.88
C ASP A 106 17.54 -3.12 -3.79
N ILE A 107 16.73 -4.11 -3.40
CA ILE A 107 16.47 -5.34 -4.16
C ILE A 107 15.02 -5.79 -3.97
N ILE A 108 14.52 -6.62 -4.90
CA ILE A 108 13.23 -7.32 -4.75
C ILE A 108 13.49 -8.80 -4.61
N ILE A 109 12.97 -9.40 -3.53
CA ILE A 109 12.87 -10.84 -3.35
C ILE A 109 11.42 -11.14 -3.02
N SER A 110 10.62 -11.60 -4.00
CA SER A 110 9.17 -11.78 -3.87
C SER A 110 8.64 -12.73 -4.95
N GLY A 111 9.16 -13.94 -4.99
CA GLY A 111 8.76 -14.92 -6.00
C GLY A 111 8.88 -14.41 -7.45
N MET A 112 9.72 -13.42 -7.71
CA MET A 112 9.68 -12.69 -8.98
C MET A 112 10.36 -13.46 -10.11
N THR A 113 9.57 -13.77 -11.15
CA THR A 113 10.07 -14.36 -12.40
C THR A 113 10.59 -13.28 -13.35
N THR A 114 11.56 -13.64 -14.20
CA THR A 114 12.05 -12.77 -15.27
C THR A 114 11.03 -12.70 -16.41
N THR A 115 10.86 -11.51 -16.97
CA THR A 115 10.12 -11.30 -18.23
C THR A 115 10.86 -10.29 -19.10
N PRO A 116 10.72 -10.33 -20.45
CA PRO A 116 11.36 -9.36 -21.34
C PRO A 116 11.04 -7.90 -21.02
N GLU A 117 9.83 -7.63 -20.51
CA GLU A 117 9.40 -6.31 -20.10
C GLU A 117 10.15 -5.86 -18.85
N ARG A 118 10.26 -6.74 -17.83
CA ARG A 118 10.97 -6.44 -16.58
C ARG A 118 12.48 -6.31 -16.82
N GLU A 119 13.05 -7.13 -17.68
CA GLU A 119 14.47 -7.07 -18.04
C GLU A 119 14.88 -5.76 -18.72
N LYS A 120 13.97 -5.05 -19.36
CA LYS A 120 14.24 -3.70 -19.87
C LYS A 120 14.43 -2.67 -18.75
N GLU A 121 13.78 -2.87 -17.62
CA GLU A 121 13.71 -1.90 -16.53
C GLU A 121 14.68 -2.19 -15.38
N VAL A 122 14.91 -3.48 -15.08
CA VAL A 122 15.74 -3.95 -13.96
C VAL A 122 16.71 -5.02 -14.43
N SER A 123 17.69 -5.34 -13.60
CA SER A 123 18.58 -6.50 -13.82
C SER A 123 18.19 -7.62 -12.87
N PHE A 124 18.45 -8.88 -13.28
CA PHE A 124 18.13 -10.06 -12.49
C PHE A 124 19.39 -10.86 -12.15
N THR A 125 19.37 -11.49 -10.99
CA THR A 125 20.37 -12.46 -10.57
C THR A 125 20.22 -13.78 -11.36
N LYS A 126 21.13 -14.73 -11.12
CA LYS A 126 20.87 -16.13 -11.42
C LYS A 126 19.62 -16.60 -10.68
N PRO A 127 18.89 -17.59 -11.19
CA PRO A 127 17.73 -18.14 -10.49
C PRO A 127 18.15 -18.83 -9.18
N TYR A 128 17.38 -18.57 -8.13
CA TYR A 128 17.49 -19.31 -6.88
C TYR A 128 16.49 -20.48 -6.82
N MET A 129 15.48 -20.47 -7.70
CA MET A 129 14.49 -21.54 -7.83
C MET A 129 13.95 -21.58 -9.27
N MET A 130 13.50 -22.76 -9.69
CA MET A 130 12.71 -22.94 -10.90
C MET A 130 11.30 -23.33 -10.52
N THR A 131 10.32 -22.59 -11.00
CA THR A 131 8.90 -22.83 -10.73
C THR A 131 8.12 -23.04 -12.03
N ASN A 132 6.91 -23.57 -11.92
CA ASN A 132 5.97 -23.66 -13.03
C ASN A 132 4.62 -23.10 -12.60
N ASN A 133 3.90 -22.53 -13.55
CA ASN A 133 2.54 -22.07 -13.37
C ASN A 133 1.56 -23.24 -13.52
N ILE A 134 0.53 -23.23 -12.70
CA ILE A 134 -0.56 -24.19 -12.73
C ILE A 134 -1.91 -23.47 -12.70
N MET A 135 -2.94 -24.16 -13.19
CA MET A 135 -4.32 -23.69 -13.09
C MET A 135 -4.98 -24.30 -11.86
N LEU A 136 -5.34 -23.44 -10.89
CA LEU A 136 -6.13 -23.79 -9.72
C LEU A 136 -7.62 -23.67 -10.04
N VAL A 137 -8.41 -24.69 -9.70
CA VAL A 137 -9.86 -24.76 -9.92
C VAL A 137 -10.57 -25.29 -8.69
N LYS A 138 -11.91 -25.20 -8.65
CA LYS A 138 -12.68 -25.98 -7.67
C LYS A 138 -12.56 -27.47 -7.94
N LYS A 139 -12.49 -28.28 -6.88
CA LYS A 139 -12.31 -29.73 -6.97
C LYS A 139 -13.42 -30.42 -7.78
N ASN A 140 -14.67 -29.96 -7.68
CA ASN A 140 -15.77 -30.48 -8.47
C ASN A 140 -15.70 -30.16 -9.96
N GLU A 141 -14.95 -29.08 -10.34
CA GLU A 141 -14.77 -28.67 -11.74
C GLU A 141 -13.53 -29.34 -12.40
N LYS A 142 -12.66 -29.96 -11.61
CA LYS A 142 -11.38 -30.52 -12.12
C LYS A 142 -11.58 -31.46 -13.32
N ASN A 143 -12.61 -32.29 -13.32
CA ASN A 143 -12.86 -33.25 -14.38
C ASN A 143 -13.41 -32.62 -15.67
N HIS A 144 -13.91 -31.41 -15.59
CA HIS A 144 -14.49 -30.63 -16.72
C HIS A 144 -13.51 -29.59 -17.29
N LEU A 145 -12.43 -29.27 -16.56
CA LEU A 145 -11.48 -28.22 -16.88
C LEU A 145 -10.06 -28.82 -16.95
N LYS A 146 -9.75 -29.58 -18.02
CA LYS A 146 -8.50 -30.35 -18.15
C LYS A 146 -7.52 -29.76 -19.14
N SER A 147 -8.01 -29.02 -20.14
CA SER A 147 -7.21 -28.44 -21.20
C SER A 147 -7.36 -26.91 -21.22
N ILE A 148 -6.41 -26.23 -21.83
CA ILE A 148 -6.45 -24.77 -21.92
C ILE A 148 -7.68 -24.27 -22.68
N SER A 149 -8.18 -25.04 -23.65
CA SER A 149 -9.40 -24.74 -24.41
C SER A 149 -10.68 -24.78 -23.58
N ASP A 150 -10.69 -25.54 -22.48
CA ASP A 150 -11.85 -25.59 -21.58
C ASP A 150 -12.07 -24.26 -20.83
N PHE A 151 -11.06 -23.39 -20.84
CA PHE A 151 -11.11 -22.05 -20.24
C PHE A 151 -11.42 -20.92 -21.21
N LYS A 152 -11.62 -21.24 -22.50
CA LYS A 152 -12.06 -20.27 -23.51
C LYS A 152 -13.33 -19.58 -23.06
N ASP A 153 -13.40 -18.25 -23.27
CA ASP A 153 -14.53 -17.38 -22.91
C ASP A 153 -14.90 -17.41 -21.43
N LYS A 154 -14.01 -17.91 -20.54
CA LYS A 154 -14.25 -18.01 -19.11
C LYS A 154 -13.50 -16.96 -18.31
N LYS A 155 -14.00 -16.69 -17.09
CA LYS A 155 -13.39 -15.74 -16.18
C LYS A 155 -12.24 -16.41 -15.44
N ILE A 156 -11.03 -15.81 -15.54
CA ILE A 156 -9.80 -16.26 -14.93
C ILE A 156 -9.31 -15.18 -13.96
N ALA A 157 -9.06 -15.55 -12.71
CA ALA A 157 -8.50 -14.66 -11.71
C ALA A 157 -6.96 -14.77 -11.69
N VAL A 158 -6.29 -13.63 -11.61
CA VAL A 158 -4.82 -13.54 -11.52
C VAL A 158 -4.41 -12.40 -10.61
N GLN A 159 -3.19 -12.46 -10.09
CA GLN A 159 -2.63 -11.32 -9.39
C GLN A 159 -2.09 -10.30 -10.40
N LYS A 160 -2.42 -9.03 -10.17
CA LYS A 160 -2.04 -7.91 -11.04
C LYS A 160 -0.53 -7.71 -11.10
N GLY A 161 -0.02 -7.39 -12.29
CA GLY A 161 1.40 -7.12 -12.52
C GLY A 161 2.28 -8.37 -12.56
N THR A 162 1.68 -9.58 -12.50
CA THR A 162 2.39 -10.85 -12.54
C THR A 162 2.50 -11.41 -13.96
N ASP A 163 3.38 -12.40 -14.12
CA ASP A 163 3.49 -13.17 -15.33
C ASP A 163 2.22 -14.01 -15.59
N GLN A 164 1.57 -14.49 -14.54
CA GLN A 164 0.30 -15.20 -14.61
C GLN A 164 -0.81 -14.38 -15.29
N GLU A 165 -0.81 -13.06 -15.07
CA GLU A 165 -1.72 -12.15 -15.76
C GLU A 165 -1.44 -12.13 -17.28
N LYS A 166 -0.16 -12.14 -17.68
CA LYS A 166 0.22 -12.20 -19.09
C LYS A 166 -0.20 -13.52 -19.70
N ILE A 167 0.08 -14.65 -19.06
CA ILE A 167 -0.30 -16.01 -19.51
C ILE A 167 -1.82 -16.07 -19.72
N ALA A 168 -2.63 -15.61 -18.76
CA ALA A 168 -4.09 -15.61 -18.88
C ALA A 168 -4.57 -14.86 -20.12
N LYS A 169 -3.94 -13.70 -20.43
CA LYS A 169 -4.30 -12.86 -21.57
C LYS A 169 -3.81 -13.39 -22.92
N THR A 170 -2.71 -14.15 -22.95
CA THR A 170 -2.06 -14.55 -24.21
C THR A 170 -2.26 -16.01 -24.58
N GLU A 171 -2.46 -16.90 -23.60
CA GLU A 171 -2.56 -18.34 -23.85
C GLU A 171 -3.99 -18.86 -23.79
N ILE A 172 -4.91 -18.14 -23.12
CA ILE A 172 -6.33 -18.55 -23.04
C ILE A 172 -7.17 -17.69 -23.99
N GLU A 173 -7.75 -18.33 -24.97
CA GLU A 173 -8.55 -17.65 -26.00
C GLU A 173 -9.75 -16.95 -25.37
N ASN A 174 -9.90 -15.62 -25.61
CA ASN A 174 -10.99 -14.76 -25.13
C ASN A 174 -11.21 -14.82 -23.61
N ALA A 175 -10.17 -15.07 -22.80
CA ALA A 175 -10.33 -15.10 -21.35
C ALA A 175 -10.84 -13.75 -20.82
N ASP A 176 -11.88 -13.77 -19.97
CA ASP A 176 -12.25 -12.62 -19.13
C ASP A 176 -11.31 -12.57 -17.92
N VAL A 177 -10.19 -11.82 -18.04
CA VAL A 177 -9.14 -11.79 -17.04
C VAL A 177 -9.47 -10.78 -15.96
N THR A 178 -9.68 -11.26 -14.74
CA THR A 178 -9.85 -10.43 -13.54
C THR A 178 -8.52 -10.31 -12.80
N SER A 179 -7.88 -9.13 -12.90
CA SER A 179 -6.62 -8.82 -12.24
C SER A 179 -6.87 -8.23 -10.86
N LEU A 180 -6.42 -8.91 -9.82
CA LEU A 180 -6.61 -8.58 -8.41
C LEU A 180 -5.29 -8.17 -7.76
N ASN A 181 -5.34 -7.29 -6.77
CA ASN A 181 -4.11 -6.75 -6.18
C ASN A 181 -3.38 -7.76 -5.28
N LYS A 182 -4.11 -8.68 -4.68
CA LYS A 182 -3.61 -9.65 -3.69
C LYS A 182 -3.94 -11.07 -4.09
N LEU A 183 -3.01 -11.99 -3.80
CA LEU A 183 -3.20 -13.41 -4.07
C LEU A 183 -4.41 -14.02 -3.33
N PRO A 184 -4.67 -13.73 -2.05
CA PRO A 184 -5.87 -14.25 -1.37
C PRO A 184 -7.17 -13.86 -2.05
N GLU A 185 -7.26 -12.67 -2.65
CA GLU A 185 -8.43 -12.22 -3.43
C GLU A 185 -8.62 -13.07 -4.70
N THR A 186 -7.51 -13.44 -5.35
CA THR A 186 -7.50 -14.34 -6.51
C THR A 186 -8.07 -15.70 -6.15
N ILE A 187 -7.64 -16.29 -5.03
CA ILE A 187 -8.16 -17.55 -4.51
C ILE A 187 -9.64 -17.44 -4.14
N LEU A 188 -10.04 -16.35 -3.49
CA LEU A 188 -11.44 -16.09 -3.12
C LEU A 188 -12.34 -16.04 -4.35
N SER A 189 -11.87 -15.49 -5.47
CA SER A 189 -12.63 -15.45 -6.72
C SER A 189 -12.96 -16.87 -7.22
N VAL A 190 -12.04 -17.82 -7.11
CA VAL A 190 -12.28 -19.22 -7.46
C VAL A 190 -13.21 -19.89 -6.44
N LYS A 191 -12.93 -19.73 -5.15
CA LYS A 191 -13.77 -20.33 -4.07
C LYS A 191 -15.23 -19.88 -4.15
N SER A 192 -15.46 -18.60 -4.41
CA SER A 192 -16.81 -18.03 -4.53
C SER A 192 -17.50 -18.33 -5.88
N GLY A 193 -16.77 -18.85 -6.87
CA GLY A 193 -17.27 -19.10 -8.22
C GLY A 193 -17.37 -17.84 -9.09
N LYS A 194 -16.75 -16.73 -8.68
CA LYS A 194 -16.64 -15.52 -9.50
C LYS A 194 -15.65 -15.72 -10.68
N ALA A 195 -14.67 -16.59 -10.51
CA ALA A 195 -13.79 -17.07 -11.56
C ALA A 195 -13.81 -18.60 -11.59
N VAL A 196 -13.64 -19.20 -12.76
CA VAL A 196 -13.59 -20.65 -12.92
C VAL A 196 -12.23 -21.23 -12.55
N GLY A 197 -11.16 -20.41 -12.68
CA GLY A 197 -9.81 -20.80 -12.34
C GLY A 197 -8.92 -19.62 -12.01
N ALA A 198 -7.77 -19.92 -11.41
CA ALA A 198 -6.71 -18.96 -11.14
C ALA A 198 -5.36 -19.56 -11.53
N ILE A 199 -4.47 -18.73 -12.11
CA ILE A 199 -3.12 -19.15 -12.46
C ILE A 199 -2.18 -18.74 -11.33
N LEU A 200 -1.43 -19.71 -10.80
CA LEU A 200 -0.51 -19.56 -9.67
C LEU A 200 0.76 -20.34 -9.90
N GLU A 201 1.81 -20.02 -9.18
CA GLU A 201 2.98 -20.87 -9.06
C GLU A 201 2.65 -22.13 -8.23
N LYS A 202 3.19 -23.26 -8.67
CA LYS A 202 2.91 -24.57 -8.10
C LYS A 202 3.10 -24.63 -6.57
N PRO A 203 4.24 -24.18 -5.98
CA PRO A 203 4.45 -24.26 -4.54
C PRO A 203 3.38 -23.51 -3.72
N VAL A 204 2.95 -22.37 -4.24
CA VAL A 204 1.92 -21.53 -3.60
C VAL A 204 0.56 -22.21 -3.70
N ALA A 205 0.21 -22.72 -4.87
CA ALA A 205 -1.05 -23.44 -5.06
C ALA A 205 -1.14 -24.72 -4.22
N GLU A 206 -0.03 -25.46 -4.05
CA GLU A 206 0.05 -26.63 -3.15
C GLU A 206 -0.26 -26.25 -1.71
N ALA A 207 0.29 -25.12 -1.23
CA ALA A 207 0.02 -24.61 0.10
C ALA A 207 -1.48 -24.28 0.29
N TYR A 208 -2.10 -23.63 -0.70
CA TYR A 208 -3.54 -23.32 -0.65
C TYR A 208 -4.42 -24.57 -0.69
N ILE A 209 -4.14 -25.55 -1.55
CA ILE A 209 -4.91 -26.79 -1.65
C ILE A 209 -4.84 -27.58 -0.35
N LYS A 210 -3.68 -27.62 0.30
CA LYS A 210 -3.51 -28.31 1.59
C LYS A 210 -4.47 -27.75 2.67
N GLN A 211 -4.71 -26.45 2.65
CA GLN A 211 -5.57 -25.77 3.61
C GLN A 211 -7.04 -25.62 3.13
N ASN A 212 -7.31 -25.82 1.84
CA ASN A 212 -8.60 -25.65 1.22
C ASN A 212 -8.93 -26.91 0.37
N PRO A 213 -9.46 -27.99 0.98
CA PRO A 213 -9.70 -29.27 0.31
C PRO A 213 -10.72 -29.21 -0.84
N GLU A 214 -11.49 -28.12 -0.95
CA GLU A 214 -12.42 -27.82 -2.05
C GLU A 214 -11.72 -27.33 -3.33
N LEU A 215 -10.41 -27.05 -3.28
CA LEU A 215 -9.59 -26.67 -4.44
C LEU A 215 -8.80 -27.85 -4.98
N ALA A 216 -8.42 -27.78 -6.26
CA ALA A 216 -7.62 -28.80 -6.93
C ALA A 216 -6.78 -28.19 -8.07
N PHE A 217 -5.75 -28.90 -8.51
CA PHE A 217 -5.08 -28.61 -9.77
C PHE A 217 -5.90 -29.09 -10.96
N SER A 218 -6.01 -28.26 -11.98
CA SER A 218 -6.36 -28.69 -13.32
C SER A 218 -5.14 -29.34 -13.99
N ASP A 219 -5.39 -30.21 -14.99
CA ASP A 219 -4.33 -30.85 -15.75
C ASP A 219 -3.78 -29.96 -16.88
N VAL A 220 -4.18 -28.69 -16.94
CA VAL A 220 -3.71 -27.68 -17.91
C VAL A 220 -2.20 -27.54 -17.86
N LYS A 221 -1.60 -27.51 -19.07
CA LYS A 221 -0.19 -27.16 -19.25
C LYS A 221 -0.11 -25.85 -20.01
N PHE A 222 0.71 -24.93 -19.52
CA PHE A 222 1.05 -23.68 -20.18
C PHE A 222 2.29 -23.88 -21.08
N ASN A 223 2.50 -22.97 -22.03
CA ASN A 223 3.57 -23.09 -23.03
C ASN A 223 4.98 -23.13 -22.40
N GLU A 224 5.19 -22.42 -21.30
CA GLU A 224 6.44 -22.48 -20.55
C GLU A 224 6.30 -23.39 -19.33
N GLU A 225 7.02 -24.53 -19.37
CA GLU A 225 6.94 -25.54 -18.31
C GLU A 225 7.63 -25.11 -17.01
N LYS A 226 8.77 -24.39 -17.10
CA LYS A 226 9.53 -23.90 -15.94
C LYS A 226 10.03 -22.48 -16.15
N LYS A 227 9.90 -21.65 -15.11
CA LYS A 227 10.35 -20.27 -15.09
C LYS A 227 11.37 -20.02 -13.99
N PRO A 228 12.40 -19.20 -14.27
CA PRO A 228 13.37 -18.82 -13.27
C PRO A 228 12.80 -17.80 -12.30
N THR A 229 12.90 -18.08 -11.01
CA THR A 229 12.61 -17.14 -9.93
C THR A 229 13.92 -16.49 -9.50
N CYS A 230 13.99 -15.16 -9.59
CA CYS A 230 15.24 -14.40 -9.47
C CYS A 230 15.06 -13.19 -8.54
N ILE A 231 16.17 -12.66 -8.06
CA ILE A 231 16.19 -11.37 -7.34
C ILE A 231 16.34 -10.27 -8.37
N ALA A 232 15.45 -9.24 -8.29
CA ALA A 232 15.57 -8.06 -9.12
C ALA A 232 16.41 -6.98 -8.42
N VAL A 233 17.28 -6.32 -9.19
CA VAL A 233 18.15 -5.22 -8.74
C VAL A 233 18.06 -4.05 -9.71
N PRO A 234 18.41 -2.82 -9.30
CA PRO A 234 18.47 -1.68 -10.22
C PRO A 234 19.40 -1.96 -11.40
N LYS A 235 19.12 -1.36 -12.56
CA LYS A 235 20.06 -1.36 -13.69
C LYS A 235 21.41 -0.80 -13.26
N ASN A 236 22.47 -1.19 -13.97
CA ASN A 236 23.84 -0.71 -13.73
C ASN A 236 24.34 -1.01 -12.29
N SER A 237 24.06 -2.21 -11.77
CA SER A 237 24.48 -2.69 -10.45
C SER A 237 25.38 -3.95 -10.54
N PRO A 238 26.50 -3.93 -11.25
CA PRO A 238 27.29 -5.12 -11.50
C PRO A 238 27.93 -5.71 -10.24
N ILE A 239 28.35 -4.87 -9.29
CA ILE A 239 28.93 -5.35 -8.02
C ILE A 239 27.84 -5.95 -7.14
N LEU A 240 26.70 -5.30 -7.03
CA LEU A 240 25.53 -5.83 -6.29
C LEU A 240 25.14 -7.19 -6.87
N LEU A 241 24.96 -7.30 -8.19
CA LEU A 241 24.65 -8.58 -8.87
C LEU A 241 25.68 -9.66 -8.56
N LYS A 242 26.97 -9.33 -8.61
CA LYS A 242 28.06 -10.28 -8.31
C LYS A 242 27.96 -10.81 -6.88
N LYS A 243 27.69 -9.92 -5.90
CA LYS A 243 27.54 -10.25 -4.49
C LYS A 243 26.34 -11.17 -4.26
N LEU A 244 25.18 -10.81 -4.82
CA LEU A 244 23.96 -11.64 -4.71
C LEU A 244 24.15 -13.02 -5.37
N ASN A 245 24.75 -13.07 -6.55
CA ASN A 245 25.02 -14.33 -7.26
C ASN A 245 26.02 -15.24 -6.53
N GLN A 246 26.93 -14.71 -5.73
CA GLN A 246 27.80 -15.51 -4.87
C GLN A 246 26.96 -16.26 -3.82
N THR A 247 26.05 -15.58 -3.12
CA THR A 247 25.13 -16.23 -2.16
C THR A 247 24.19 -17.22 -2.86
N ILE A 248 23.63 -16.86 -4.04
CA ILE A 248 22.73 -17.75 -4.78
C ILE A 248 23.44 -19.04 -5.23
N ASN A 249 24.68 -18.96 -5.71
CA ASN A 249 25.44 -20.15 -6.05
C ASN A 249 25.58 -21.07 -4.82
N GLU A 250 25.92 -20.53 -3.64
CA GLU A 250 25.99 -21.32 -2.40
C GLU A 250 24.65 -21.96 -2.01
N VAL A 251 23.55 -21.18 -2.16
CA VAL A 251 22.18 -21.66 -1.89
C VAL A 251 21.83 -22.84 -2.81
N ASN A 252 22.15 -22.72 -4.10
CA ASN A 252 21.87 -23.76 -5.09
C ASN A 252 22.78 -24.99 -4.88
N ASP A 253 24.08 -24.80 -4.67
CA ASP A 253 25.05 -25.89 -4.47
C ASP A 253 24.72 -26.73 -3.22
N LYS A 254 24.16 -26.11 -2.19
CA LYS A 254 23.77 -26.75 -0.93
C LYS A 254 22.29 -27.15 -0.87
N ASN A 255 21.50 -26.95 -1.94
CA ASN A 255 20.05 -27.19 -1.98
C ASN A 255 19.30 -26.57 -0.80
N LEU A 256 19.68 -25.34 -0.40
CA LEU A 256 19.09 -24.68 0.78
C LEU A 256 17.60 -24.29 0.58
N ILE A 257 17.14 -24.17 -0.65
CA ILE A 257 15.72 -23.84 -0.94
C ILE A 257 14.78 -24.92 -0.40
N ASP A 258 15.12 -26.20 -0.53
CA ASP A 258 14.31 -27.29 0.01
C ASP A 258 14.24 -27.24 1.54
N HIS A 259 15.34 -26.86 2.20
CA HIS A 259 15.36 -26.62 3.64
C HIS A 259 14.48 -25.42 4.03
N TYR A 260 14.56 -24.33 3.26
CA TYR A 260 13.73 -23.12 3.50
C TYR A 260 12.25 -23.42 3.28
N MET A 261 11.90 -24.22 2.26
CA MET A 261 10.53 -24.70 2.03
C MET A 261 10.00 -25.52 3.22
N THR A 262 10.81 -26.45 3.72
CA THR A 262 10.46 -27.27 4.89
C THR A 262 10.22 -26.39 6.13
N LYS A 263 11.11 -25.42 6.36
CA LYS A 263 10.98 -24.46 7.45
C LYS A 263 9.71 -23.61 7.30
N ALA A 264 9.45 -23.08 6.11
CA ALA A 264 8.25 -22.32 5.82
C ALA A 264 6.98 -23.15 6.06
N ALA A 265 6.96 -24.41 5.62
CA ALA A 265 5.84 -25.32 5.86
C ALA A 265 5.59 -25.55 7.37
N ASN A 266 6.65 -25.69 8.17
CA ASN A 266 6.54 -25.81 9.63
C ASN A 266 6.06 -24.50 10.29
N ASP A 267 6.54 -23.35 9.82
CA ASP A 267 6.12 -22.04 10.30
C ASP A 267 4.63 -21.74 10.02
N MET A 268 4.04 -22.43 9.03
CA MET A 268 2.61 -22.31 8.68
C MET A 268 1.71 -23.27 9.49
N GLN A 269 2.27 -24.33 10.09
CA GLN A 269 1.54 -25.30 10.91
C GLN A 269 1.31 -24.70 12.32
N ASP A 270 0.08 -24.30 12.60
CA ASP A 270 -0.33 -23.89 13.94
C ASP A 270 -1.83 -24.12 14.09
N ASP A 271 -2.23 -24.97 15.05
CA ASP A 271 -3.58 -25.48 15.27
C ASP A 271 -4.47 -24.58 16.17
N GLY A 272 -4.11 -23.30 16.35
CA GLY A 272 -4.85 -22.38 17.21
C GLY A 272 -6.18 -21.88 16.63
N ASN A 273 -7.11 -21.49 17.51
CA ASN A 273 -8.36 -20.83 17.13
C ASN A 273 -8.03 -19.52 16.35
N PHE A 274 -8.69 -19.29 15.22
CA PHE A 274 -8.46 -18.15 14.32
C PHE A 274 -8.39 -16.82 15.08
N TYR A 275 -9.35 -16.53 15.95
CA TYR A 275 -9.41 -15.23 16.64
C TYR A 275 -8.29 -15.05 17.65
N THR A 276 -7.91 -16.08 18.40
CA THR A 276 -6.81 -16.01 19.37
C THR A 276 -5.47 -15.90 18.67
N LYS A 277 -5.29 -16.62 17.57
CA LYS A 277 -4.08 -16.66 16.77
C LYS A 277 -3.77 -15.32 16.11
N TYR A 278 -4.78 -14.68 15.51
CA TYR A 278 -4.57 -13.49 14.69
C TYR A 278 -4.97 -12.17 15.37
N LYS A 279 -5.46 -12.18 16.62
CA LYS A 279 -5.89 -10.96 17.32
C LYS A 279 -4.83 -9.86 17.38
N SER A 280 -3.54 -10.23 17.49
CA SER A 280 -2.45 -9.26 17.56
C SER A 280 -2.31 -8.42 16.30
N PHE A 281 -2.52 -9.03 15.13
CA PHE A 281 -2.54 -8.33 13.84
C PHE A 281 -3.67 -7.29 13.80
N PHE A 282 -4.86 -7.70 14.17
CA PHE A 282 -6.03 -6.82 14.16
C PHE A 282 -5.93 -5.70 15.19
N ILE A 283 -5.41 -5.96 16.41
CA ILE A 283 -5.21 -4.93 17.43
C ILE A 283 -4.16 -3.91 16.95
N LYS A 284 -3.04 -4.37 16.38
CA LYS A 284 -2.01 -3.49 15.83
C LYS A 284 -2.56 -2.65 14.66
N GLY A 285 -3.35 -3.28 13.78
CA GLY A 285 -4.04 -2.58 12.71
C GLY A 285 -4.97 -1.48 13.22
N LEU A 286 -5.76 -1.79 14.26
CA LEU A 286 -6.64 -0.84 14.92
C LEU A 286 -5.89 0.36 15.48
N GLN A 287 -4.81 0.11 16.21
CA GLN A 287 -3.97 1.15 16.79
C GLN A 287 -3.39 2.08 15.72
N ASN A 288 -2.86 1.52 14.63
CA ASN A 288 -2.32 2.31 13.53
C ASN A 288 -3.43 3.11 12.81
N THR A 289 -4.59 2.49 12.54
CA THR A 289 -5.73 3.19 11.93
C THR A 289 -6.16 4.41 12.76
N ILE A 290 -6.29 4.24 14.08
CA ILE A 290 -6.64 5.33 14.99
C ILE A 290 -5.55 6.41 14.96
N LEU A 291 -4.29 6.02 15.07
CA LEU A 291 -3.15 6.95 15.09
C LEU A 291 -3.09 7.81 13.83
N ILE A 292 -3.07 7.17 12.64
CA ILE A 292 -2.93 7.91 11.37
C ILE A 292 -4.15 8.76 11.08
N SER A 293 -5.37 8.30 11.42
CA SER A 293 -6.60 9.06 11.23
C SER A 293 -6.66 10.25 12.19
N PHE A 294 -6.26 10.07 13.45
CA PHE A 294 -6.21 11.16 14.43
C PHE A 294 -5.18 12.23 14.04
N VAL A 295 -3.96 11.81 13.68
CA VAL A 295 -2.91 12.72 13.19
C VAL A 295 -3.36 13.42 11.91
N GLY A 296 -3.96 12.66 10.97
CA GLY A 296 -4.56 13.18 9.74
C GLY A 296 -5.60 14.27 10.00
N ALA A 297 -6.53 14.02 10.94
CA ALA A 297 -7.57 14.97 11.29
C ALA A 297 -7.02 16.23 11.96
N VAL A 298 -6.14 16.08 12.95
CA VAL A 298 -5.60 17.24 13.70
C VAL A 298 -4.74 18.13 12.80
N PHE A 299 -3.75 17.57 12.12
CA PHE A 299 -2.88 18.35 11.24
C PHE A 299 -3.59 18.79 9.96
N GLY A 300 -4.53 17.98 9.45
CA GLY A 300 -5.42 18.35 8.35
C GLY A 300 -6.30 19.56 8.72
N ALA A 301 -6.85 19.60 9.95
CA ALA A 301 -7.65 20.73 10.43
C ALA A 301 -6.80 22.01 10.56
N ILE A 302 -5.59 21.90 11.11
CA ILE A 302 -4.68 23.05 11.24
C ILE A 302 -4.30 23.60 9.86
N LEU A 303 -3.89 22.73 8.95
CA LEU A 303 -3.51 23.12 7.58
C LEU A 303 -4.74 23.63 6.80
N GLY A 304 -5.89 22.94 6.93
CA GLY A 304 -7.14 23.31 6.28
C GLY A 304 -7.66 24.66 6.72
N ALA A 305 -7.59 24.97 8.03
CA ALA A 305 -7.92 26.30 8.53
C ALA A 305 -7.03 27.38 7.91
N PHE A 306 -5.73 27.13 7.83
CA PHE A 306 -4.78 28.06 7.18
C PHE A 306 -5.12 28.27 5.70
N ILE A 307 -5.38 27.19 4.95
CA ILE A 307 -5.77 27.27 3.53
C ILE A 307 -7.12 27.97 3.36
N ALA A 308 -8.09 27.75 4.25
CA ALA A 308 -9.36 28.47 4.25
C ALA A 308 -9.17 29.99 4.42
N LEU A 309 -8.31 30.39 5.35
CA LEU A 309 -7.97 31.82 5.56
C LEU A 309 -7.30 32.42 4.31
N MET A 310 -6.41 31.68 3.65
CA MET A 310 -5.82 32.11 2.38
C MET A 310 -6.91 32.30 1.31
N LYS A 311 -7.84 31.35 1.19
CA LYS A 311 -8.93 31.40 0.20
C LYS A 311 -9.91 32.53 0.45
N LEU A 312 -10.18 32.86 1.70
CA LEU A 312 -11.05 33.98 2.12
C LEU A 312 -10.35 35.35 2.08
N SER A 313 -9.04 35.38 1.81
CA SER A 313 -8.26 36.61 1.75
C SER A 313 -8.74 37.52 0.61
N LYS A 314 -8.75 38.85 0.87
CA LYS A 314 -8.98 39.88 -0.15
C LYS A 314 -7.81 39.98 -1.16
N PHE A 315 -6.61 39.47 -0.80
CA PHE A 315 -5.45 39.43 -1.68
C PHE A 315 -5.59 38.31 -2.69
N LYS A 316 -6.01 38.66 -3.91
CA LYS A 316 -6.37 37.70 -4.99
C LYS A 316 -5.31 36.61 -5.28
N PRO A 317 -3.98 36.90 -5.34
CA PRO A 317 -2.98 35.86 -5.58
C PRO A 317 -3.00 34.74 -4.53
N LEU A 318 -3.18 35.12 -3.25
CA LEU A 318 -3.25 34.16 -2.14
C LEU A 318 -4.49 33.28 -2.24
N SER A 319 -5.65 33.91 -2.53
CA SER A 319 -6.91 33.19 -2.74
C SER A 319 -6.84 32.26 -3.96
N TRP A 320 -6.15 32.66 -5.02
CA TRP A 320 -5.97 31.85 -6.23
C TRP A 320 -5.10 30.62 -5.96
N ILE A 321 -3.96 30.78 -5.26
CA ILE A 321 -3.09 29.66 -4.85
C ILE A 321 -3.88 28.66 -3.98
N ALA A 322 -4.65 29.14 -3.00
CA ALA A 322 -5.49 28.30 -2.16
C ALA A 322 -6.56 27.55 -2.99
N SER A 323 -7.15 28.19 -3.99
CA SER A 323 -8.14 27.58 -4.87
C SER A 323 -7.53 26.43 -5.70
N ILE A 324 -6.36 26.67 -6.33
CA ILE A 324 -5.65 25.61 -7.09
C ILE A 324 -5.32 24.43 -6.19
N TYR A 325 -4.81 24.69 -4.98
CA TYR A 325 -4.49 23.63 -4.02
C TYR A 325 -5.70 22.77 -3.68
N ILE A 326 -6.82 23.41 -3.34
CA ILE A 326 -8.07 22.72 -2.98
C ILE A 326 -8.61 21.93 -4.19
N GLU A 327 -8.68 22.55 -5.34
CA GLU A 327 -9.23 21.93 -6.55
C GLU A 327 -8.37 20.75 -7.03
N PHE A 328 -7.05 20.89 -6.98
CA PHE A 328 -6.11 19.82 -7.35
C PHE A 328 -6.25 18.60 -6.44
N LEU A 329 -6.23 18.79 -5.12
CA LEU A 329 -6.30 17.67 -4.18
C LEU A 329 -7.67 17.00 -4.15
N ARG A 330 -8.75 17.77 -4.30
CA ARG A 330 -10.11 17.21 -4.38
C ARG A 330 -10.43 16.63 -5.77
N GLY A 331 -9.70 17.03 -6.81
CA GLY A 331 -9.84 16.53 -8.16
C GLY A 331 -8.95 15.33 -8.50
N THR A 332 -8.03 14.94 -7.61
CA THR A 332 -7.14 13.78 -7.82
C THR A 332 -7.44 12.66 -6.83
N PRO A 333 -7.34 11.37 -7.27
CA PRO A 333 -7.56 10.24 -6.38
C PRO A 333 -6.54 10.22 -5.22
N LEU A 334 -6.98 9.93 -4.00
CA LEU A 334 -6.12 9.82 -2.83
C LEU A 334 -4.99 8.79 -3.03
N LEU A 335 -5.26 7.66 -3.69
CA LEU A 335 -4.25 6.65 -4.01
C LEU A 335 -3.07 7.23 -4.79
N VAL A 336 -3.34 8.09 -5.77
CA VAL A 336 -2.29 8.76 -6.56
C VAL A 336 -1.47 9.70 -5.67
N GLN A 337 -2.13 10.43 -4.78
CA GLN A 337 -1.45 11.33 -3.83
C GLN A 337 -0.54 10.55 -2.87
N VAL A 338 -1.00 9.40 -2.36
CA VAL A 338 -0.20 8.49 -1.52
C VAL A 338 1.05 8.03 -2.26
N PHE A 339 0.94 7.61 -3.52
CA PHE A 339 2.08 7.20 -4.33
C PHE A 339 3.04 8.35 -4.64
N ILE A 340 2.53 9.54 -4.94
CA ILE A 340 3.38 10.74 -5.16
C ILE A 340 4.20 11.04 -3.90
N VAL A 341 3.58 11.02 -2.71
CA VAL A 341 4.30 11.26 -1.47
C VAL A 341 5.31 10.15 -1.19
N PHE A 342 4.91 8.89 -1.33
CA PHE A 342 5.75 7.74 -1.00
C PHE A 342 6.96 7.58 -1.92
N PHE A 343 6.76 7.62 -3.22
CA PHE A 343 7.85 7.49 -4.20
C PHE A 343 8.59 8.81 -4.42
N GLY A 344 7.87 9.92 -4.42
CA GLY A 344 8.42 11.24 -4.68
C GLY A 344 9.40 11.72 -3.59
N THR A 345 9.17 11.38 -2.32
CA THR A 345 10.11 11.73 -1.24
C THR A 345 11.48 11.12 -1.45
N THR A 346 11.57 9.91 -1.96
CA THR A 346 12.85 9.26 -2.24
C THR A 346 13.42 9.69 -3.59
N ALA A 347 12.60 9.67 -4.65
CA ALA A 347 13.06 9.97 -6.02
C ALA A 347 13.50 11.44 -6.21
N ALA A 348 12.73 12.40 -5.67
CA ALA A 348 12.99 13.83 -5.87
C ALA A 348 13.83 14.47 -4.74
N LEU A 349 13.74 13.95 -3.52
CA LEU A 349 14.38 14.54 -2.34
C LEU A 349 15.52 13.71 -1.77
N GLY A 350 15.69 12.46 -2.22
CA GLY A 350 16.66 11.52 -1.65
C GLY A 350 16.37 11.15 -0.19
N LEU A 351 15.11 11.37 0.31
CA LEU A 351 14.74 11.13 1.69
C LEU A 351 14.09 9.75 1.83
N ASP A 352 14.69 8.87 2.64
CA ASP A 352 14.08 7.61 3.01
C ASP A 352 13.14 7.77 4.21
N ILE A 353 11.88 8.13 3.90
CA ILE A 353 10.83 8.30 4.90
C ILE A 353 9.98 7.02 4.95
N SER A 354 9.63 6.57 6.17
CA SER A 354 8.84 5.34 6.35
C SER A 354 7.45 5.46 5.70
N ALA A 355 6.88 4.32 5.26
CA ALA A 355 5.54 4.26 4.68
C ALA A 355 4.47 4.86 5.61
N LEU A 356 4.57 4.61 6.92
CA LEU A 356 3.65 5.17 7.91
C LEU A 356 3.64 6.71 7.87
N ILE A 357 4.81 7.34 7.85
CA ILE A 357 4.93 8.80 7.80
C ILE A 357 4.46 9.33 6.45
N CYS A 358 4.86 8.71 5.33
CA CYS A 358 4.41 9.11 4.00
C CYS A 358 2.89 9.02 3.85
N GLY A 359 2.28 7.90 4.30
CA GLY A 359 0.83 7.72 4.28
C GLY A 359 0.10 8.75 5.14
N THR A 360 0.62 9.03 6.36
CA THR A 360 0.06 10.06 7.24
C THR A 360 0.14 11.45 6.60
N ILE A 361 1.28 11.81 5.99
CA ILE A 361 1.43 13.10 5.27
C ILE A 361 0.42 13.21 4.12
N ALA A 362 0.25 12.16 3.33
CA ALA A 362 -0.71 12.15 2.23
C ALA A 362 -2.15 12.37 2.73
N LEU A 363 -2.54 11.70 3.83
CA LEU A 363 -3.84 11.90 4.47
C LEU A 363 -4.00 13.32 5.02
N VAL A 364 -3.00 13.90 5.68
CA VAL A 364 -3.00 15.29 6.16
C VAL A 364 -3.21 16.27 5.01
N ILE A 365 -2.46 16.11 3.92
CA ILE A 365 -2.55 16.99 2.74
C ILE A 365 -3.94 16.87 2.10
N ASN A 366 -4.43 15.65 1.90
CA ASN A 366 -5.74 15.40 1.31
C ASN A 366 -6.86 16.00 2.17
N SER A 367 -6.94 15.62 3.45
CA SER A 367 -7.98 16.09 4.35
C SER A 367 -7.95 17.61 4.55
N SER A 368 -6.78 18.25 4.49
CA SER A 368 -6.68 19.70 4.60
C SER A 368 -7.45 20.45 3.52
N ALA A 369 -7.55 19.90 2.31
CA ALA A 369 -8.31 20.50 1.21
C ALA A 369 -9.83 20.41 1.47
N TYR A 370 -10.31 19.26 1.97
CA TYR A 370 -11.71 19.08 2.34
C TYR A 370 -12.07 19.95 3.54
N ILE A 371 -11.23 19.98 4.57
CA ILE A 371 -11.41 20.77 5.76
C ILE A 371 -11.37 22.29 5.45
N ALA A 372 -10.50 22.73 4.55
CA ALA A 372 -10.48 24.12 4.11
C ALA A 372 -11.82 24.55 3.51
N GLU A 373 -12.46 23.65 2.74
CA GLU A 373 -13.78 23.92 2.17
C GLU A 373 -14.89 23.88 3.23
N ILE A 374 -14.78 22.98 4.24
CA ILE A 374 -15.68 22.95 5.40
C ILE A 374 -15.62 24.29 6.16
N PHE A 375 -14.42 24.80 6.45
CA PHE A 375 -14.26 26.10 7.11
C PHE A 375 -14.84 27.23 6.26
N ARG A 376 -14.52 27.27 4.96
CA ARG A 376 -15.05 28.29 4.05
C ARG A 376 -16.58 28.25 3.98
N ALA A 377 -17.16 27.06 3.83
CA ALA A 377 -18.61 26.89 3.77
C ALA A 377 -19.28 27.28 5.08
N GLY A 378 -18.72 26.84 6.22
CA GLY A 378 -19.27 27.18 7.53
C GLY A 378 -19.20 28.66 7.87
N ILE A 379 -18.15 29.38 7.46
CA ILE A 379 -18.08 30.84 7.63
C ILE A 379 -19.09 31.53 6.70
N ASN A 380 -19.20 31.09 5.45
CA ASN A 380 -20.09 31.69 4.47
C ASN A 380 -21.58 31.33 4.68
N SER A 381 -21.88 30.32 5.52
CA SER A 381 -23.27 29.98 5.87
C SER A 381 -23.94 30.95 6.84
N ILE A 382 -23.17 31.85 7.46
CA ILE A 382 -23.72 32.86 8.36
C ILE A 382 -24.35 33.97 7.53
N ASP A 383 -25.58 34.31 7.89
CA ASP A 383 -26.34 35.37 7.22
C ASP A 383 -25.56 36.71 7.21
N LYS A 384 -25.47 37.32 6.04
CA LYS A 384 -24.75 38.59 5.85
C LYS A 384 -25.30 39.72 6.74
N GLY A 385 -26.61 39.68 7.04
CA GLY A 385 -27.25 40.62 7.95
C GLY A 385 -26.64 40.64 9.34
N GLN A 386 -26.10 39.48 9.83
CA GLN A 386 -25.36 39.41 11.10
C GLN A 386 -24.09 40.27 11.06
N THR A 387 -23.38 40.22 9.95
CA THR A 387 -22.18 41.04 9.74
C THR A 387 -22.55 42.53 9.58
N GLU A 388 -23.60 42.85 8.84
CA GLU A 388 -24.08 44.19 8.60
C GLU A 388 -24.58 44.84 9.90
N ALA A 389 -25.41 44.14 10.68
CA ALA A 389 -25.91 44.61 11.97
C ALA A 389 -24.78 44.89 12.97
N ALA A 390 -23.83 43.97 13.09
CA ALA A 390 -22.67 44.15 13.97
C ALA A 390 -21.80 45.34 13.55
N ARG A 391 -21.62 45.55 12.23
CA ARG A 391 -20.90 46.71 11.69
C ARG A 391 -21.65 48.03 11.92
N SER A 392 -22.96 47.99 11.81
CA SER A 392 -23.82 49.18 12.09
C SER A 392 -23.80 49.61 13.56
N LEU A 393 -23.58 48.67 14.49
CA LEU A 393 -23.32 48.89 15.90
C LEU A 393 -21.89 49.38 16.20
N GLY A 394 -21.05 49.64 15.18
CA GLY A 394 -19.71 50.19 15.34
C GLY A 394 -18.60 49.16 15.59
N LEU A 395 -18.91 47.87 15.55
CA LEU A 395 -17.88 46.84 15.69
C LEU A 395 -16.91 46.88 14.52
N SER A 396 -15.61 46.78 14.77
CA SER A 396 -14.60 46.59 13.73
C SER A 396 -14.79 45.21 13.06
N TYR A 397 -14.22 45.00 11.84
CA TYR A 397 -14.30 43.72 11.15
C TYR A 397 -13.81 42.57 12.02
N ASN A 398 -12.68 42.73 12.71
CA ASN A 398 -12.12 41.72 13.58
C ASN A 398 -13.02 41.41 14.79
N GLN A 399 -13.65 42.41 15.37
CA GLN A 399 -14.61 42.20 16.46
C GLN A 399 -15.87 41.50 15.95
N THR A 400 -16.41 41.91 14.81
CA THR A 400 -17.55 41.24 14.15
C THR A 400 -17.23 39.75 13.88
N MET A 401 -16.07 39.46 13.28
CA MET A 401 -15.65 38.08 13.03
C MET A 401 -15.52 37.28 14.32
N LYS A 402 -14.83 37.81 15.32
CA LYS A 402 -14.54 37.07 16.57
C LYS A 402 -15.77 36.88 17.46
N SER A 403 -16.64 37.87 17.55
CA SER A 403 -17.74 37.91 18.55
C SER A 403 -19.10 37.51 17.97
N VAL A 404 -19.29 37.60 16.64
CA VAL A 404 -20.59 37.33 16.00
C VAL A 404 -20.50 36.16 15.01
N VAL A 405 -19.60 36.24 14.02
CA VAL A 405 -19.55 35.28 12.93
C VAL A 405 -18.92 33.95 13.35
N MET A 406 -17.74 33.98 13.96
CA MET A 406 -17.00 32.74 14.30
C MET A 406 -17.71 31.85 15.32
N PRO A 407 -18.35 32.35 16.40
CA PRO A 407 -19.10 31.48 17.30
C PRO A 407 -20.23 30.72 16.61
N GLN A 408 -20.95 31.37 15.70
CA GLN A 408 -22.00 30.74 14.90
C GLN A 408 -21.42 29.78 13.84
N ALA A 409 -20.36 30.22 13.14
CA ALA A 409 -19.69 29.39 12.13
C ALA A 409 -19.13 28.07 12.71
N ILE A 410 -18.54 28.13 13.92
CA ILE A 410 -18.01 26.95 14.61
C ILE A 410 -19.10 25.88 14.83
N LYS A 411 -20.33 26.28 15.19
CA LYS A 411 -21.46 25.38 15.37
C LYS A 411 -21.79 24.62 14.07
N ASN A 412 -21.63 25.23 12.90
CA ASN A 412 -21.86 24.64 11.60
C ASN A 412 -20.64 23.81 11.12
N ILE A 413 -19.42 24.22 11.50
CA ILE A 413 -18.16 23.57 11.10
C ILE A 413 -17.93 22.25 11.86
N LEU A 414 -18.19 22.22 13.18
CA LEU A 414 -17.85 21.06 14.02
C LEU A 414 -18.51 19.74 13.59
N PRO A 415 -19.82 19.69 13.24
CA PRO A 415 -20.42 18.45 12.73
C PRO A 415 -19.76 17.97 11.44
N ALA A 416 -19.43 18.89 10.52
CA ALA A 416 -18.78 18.57 9.26
C ALA A 416 -17.33 18.05 9.47
N LEU A 417 -16.58 18.63 10.43
CA LEU A 417 -15.26 18.12 10.84
C LEU A 417 -15.34 16.71 11.43
N GLY A 418 -16.39 16.44 12.23
CA GLY A 418 -16.61 15.10 12.75
C GLY A 418 -16.88 14.08 11.67
N ASN A 419 -17.67 14.41 10.67
CA ASN A 419 -17.89 13.57 9.50
C ASN A 419 -16.61 13.35 8.67
N GLU A 420 -15.77 14.38 8.54
CA GLU A 420 -14.46 14.26 7.88
C GLU A 420 -13.54 13.29 8.64
N PHE A 421 -13.54 13.33 9.97
CA PHE A 421 -12.78 12.37 10.76
C PHE A 421 -13.26 10.92 10.55
N VAL A 422 -14.58 10.68 10.50
CA VAL A 422 -15.14 9.36 10.16
C VAL A 422 -14.70 8.93 8.75
N THR A 423 -14.63 9.86 7.80
CA THR A 423 -14.16 9.60 6.44
C THR A 423 -12.68 9.22 6.43
N LEU A 424 -11.83 9.93 7.17
CA LEU A 424 -10.40 9.62 7.29
C LEU A 424 -10.12 8.21 7.82
N ILE A 425 -10.93 7.72 8.77
CA ILE A 425 -10.81 6.34 9.25
C ILE A 425 -10.99 5.34 8.10
N LYS A 426 -11.95 5.56 7.21
CA LYS A 426 -12.18 4.67 6.06
C LYS A 426 -11.10 4.84 4.99
N GLU A 427 -10.73 6.07 4.69
CA GLU A 427 -9.70 6.39 3.70
C GLU A 427 -8.30 5.95 4.11
N SER A 428 -8.05 5.78 5.42
CA SER A 428 -6.79 5.22 5.91
C SER A 428 -6.49 3.84 5.34
N SER A 429 -7.51 3.08 4.90
CA SER A 429 -7.31 1.78 4.24
C SER A 429 -6.47 1.86 2.96
N ILE A 430 -6.45 3.02 2.28
CA ILE A 430 -5.69 3.21 1.03
C ILE A 430 -4.18 3.13 1.28
N VAL A 431 -3.68 3.55 2.45
CA VAL A 431 -2.24 3.50 2.75
C VAL A 431 -1.71 2.07 2.95
N SER A 432 -2.60 1.06 3.02
CA SER A 432 -2.19 -0.36 2.97
C SER A 432 -1.39 -0.68 1.70
N THR A 433 -1.67 0.02 0.60
CA THR A 433 -1.01 -0.19 -0.70
C THR A 433 0.50 0.08 -0.68
N ILE A 434 0.94 0.95 0.24
CA ILE A 434 2.36 1.28 0.44
C ILE A 434 2.96 0.57 1.67
N GLY A 435 2.24 -0.42 2.24
CA GLY A 435 2.74 -1.24 3.35
C GLY A 435 2.49 -0.67 4.75
N VAL A 436 1.57 0.27 4.91
CA VAL A 436 1.19 0.76 6.25
C VAL A 436 0.29 -0.27 6.93
N GLY A 437 0.76 -0.80 8.07
CA GLY A 437 0.09 -1.87 8.83
C GLY A 437 -1.15 -1.41 9.59
N GLU A 438 -2.14 -0.83 8.90
CA GLU A 438 -3.46 -0.49 9.44
C GLU A 438 -4.43 -1.70 9.34
N ILE A 439 -5.74 -1.54 9.63
CA ILE A 439 -6.68 -2.67 9.70
C ILE A 439 -6.72 -3.48 8.40
N MET A 440 -6.84 -2.83 7.23
CA MET A 440 -6.98 -3.53 5.95
C MET A 440 -5.70 -4.27 5.57
N PHE A 441 -4.52 -3.65 5.79
CA PHE A 441 -3.23 -4.30 5.58
C PHE A 441 -3.10 -5.56 6.42
N ASN A 442 -3.39 -5.47 7.74
CA ASN A 442 -3.31 -6.62 8.63
C ASN A 442 -4.34 -7.71 8.28
N ALA A 443 -5.54 -7.33 7.81
CA ALA A 443 -6.51 -8.31 7.30
C ALA A 443 -5.94 -9.05 6.07
N GLN A 444 -5.30 -8.35 5.13
CA GLN A 444 -4.66 -8.96 3.96
C GLN A 444 -3.51 -9.89 4.35
N VAL A 445 -2.70 -9.50 5.34
CA VAL A 445 -1.65 -10.37 5.89
C VAL A 445 -2.28 -11.65 6.47
N VAL A 446 -3.33 -11.51 7.28
CA VAL A 446 -4.03 -12.67 7.87
C VAL A 446 -4.66 -13.54 6.78
N GLN A 447 -5.21 -12.99 5.71
CA GLN A 447 -5.69 -13.77 4.56
C GLN A 447 -4.58 -14.68 3.99
N GLY A 448 -3.37 -14.15 3.82
CA GLY A 448 -2.23 -14.91 3.28
C GLY A 448 -1.79 -16.06 4.18
N ILE A 449 -1.65 -15.79 5.49
CA ILE A 449 -1.13 -16.77 6.46
C ILE A 449 -2.18 -17.76 6.99
N SER A 450 -3.46 -17.40 6.96
CA SER A 450 -4.56 -18.30 7.36
C SER A 450 -5.07 -19.13 6.19
N PHE A 451 -4.71 -18.81 4.96
CA PHE A 451 -5.30 -19.38 3.74
C PHE A 451 -6.83 -19.26 3.69
N ASP A 452 -7.40 -18.44 4.57
CA ASP A 452 -8.82 -18.08 4.59
C ASP A 452 -8.98 -16.66 4.00
N PRO A 453 -9.40 -16.55 2.75
CA PRO A 453 -9.45 -15.25 2.09
C PRO A 453 -10.67 -14.40 2.49
N PHE A 454 -11.61 -14.92 3.26
CA PHE A 454 -12.90 -14.24 3.54
C PHE A 454 -13.04 -13.79 5.00
N THR A 455 -12.78 -14.66 5.97
CA THR A 455 -12.95 -14.34 7.40
C THR A 455 -12.20 -13.09 7.85
N PRO A 456 -10.93 -12.85 7.44
CA PRO A 456 -10.22 -11.63 7.83
C PRO A 456 -10.90 -10.35 7.33
N LEU A 457 -11.54 -10.39 6.14
CA LEU A 457 -12.28 -9.23 5.61
C LEU A 457 -13.54 -8.93 6.45
N LEU A 458 -14.25 -9.96 6.90
CA LEU A 458 -15.39 -9.79 7.80
C LEU A 458 -14.97 -9.16 9.13
N VAL A 459 -13.84 -9.61 9.69
CA VAL A 459 -13.27 -9.01 10.91
C VAL A 459 -12.91 -7.54 10.67
N ALA A 460 -12.21 -7.22 9.57
CA ALA A 460 -11.87 -5.85 9.23
C ALA A 460 -13.12 -4.97 9.04
N ALA A 461 -14.12 -5.45 8.31
CA ALA A 461 -15.39 -4.75 8.12
C ALA A 461 -16.09 -4.46 9.46
N GLY A 462 -16.14 -5.45 10.37
CA GLY A 462 -16.66 -5.28 11.72
C GLY A 462 -15.91 -4.22 12.53
N MET A 463 -14.56 -4.22 12.44
CA MET A 463 -13.72 -3.25 13.15
C MET A 463 -13.93 -1.82 12.63
N TYR A 464 -13.93 -1.62 11.31
CA TYR A 464 -14.25 -0.31 10.72
C TYR A 464 -15.65 0.16 11.09
N PHE A 465 -16.63 -0.75 11.05
CA PHE A 465 -18.00 -0.44 11.44
C PHE A 465 -18.08 0.03 12.90
N ILE A 466 -17.48 -0.72 13.83
CA ILE A 466 -17.49 -0.37 15.26
C ILE A 466 -16.82 0.99 15.48
N LEU A 467 -15.65 1.23 14.87
CA LEU A 467 -14.94 2.51 14.98
C LEU A 467 -15.76 3.68 14.46
N THR A 468 -16.26 3.57 13.23
CA THR A 468 -17.02 4.66 12.59
C THR A 468 -18.37 4.89 13.27
N PHE A 469 -19.04 3.82 13.70
CA PHE A 469 -20.30 3.89 14.45
C PHE A 469 -20.10 4.58 15.80
N ALA A 470 -19.10 4.15 16.60
CA ALA A 470 -18.81 4.75 17.90
C ALA A 470 -18.48 6.25 17.75
N LEU A 471 -17.61 6.59 16.80
CA LEU A 471 -17.24 7.98 16.55
C LEU A 471 -18.46 8.81 16.10
N SER A 472 -19.28 8.29 15.19
CA SER A 472 -20.49 8.99 14.73
C SER A 472 -21.49 9.23 15.89
N ARG A 473 -21.62 8.28 16.84
CA ARG A 473 -22.46 8.47 18.03
C ARG A 473 -21.91 9.56 18.95
N ILE A 474 -20.59 9.61 19.15
CA ILE A 474 -19.95 10.67 19.94
C ILE A 474 -20.18 12.04 19.29
N MET A 475 -19.99 12.13 17.96
CA MET A 475 -20.18 13.39 17.23
C MET A 475 -21.63 13.87 17.26
N ASN A 476 -22.61 12.96 17.07
CA ASN A 476 -24.03 13.30 17.16
C ASN A 476 -24.43 13.78 18.59
N PHE A 477 -23.83 13.18 19.63
CA PHE A 477 -24.04 13.62 21.00
C PHE A 477 -23.49 15.03 21.25
N ILE A 478 -22.27 15.34 20.74
CA ILE A 478 -21.67 16.69 20.84
C ILE A 478 -22.53 17.70 20.08
N GLU A 479 -22.94 17.38 18.85
CA GLU A 479 -23.82 18.23 18.03
C GLU A 479 -25.15 18.52 18.73
N GLY A 480 -25.79 17.49 19.31
CA GLY A 480 -27.04 17.67 20.05
C GLY A 480 -26.92 18.62 21.24
N ARG A 481 -25.80 18.54 21.98
CA ARG A 481 -25.53 19.47 23.08
C ARG A 481 -25.28 20.93 22.63
N MET A 482 -24.62 21.11 21.48
CA MET A 482 -24.38 22.45 20.94
C MET A 482 -25.66 23.11 20.43
N LYS A 483 -26.59 22.36 19.83
CA LYS A 483 -27.88 22.85 19.37
C LYS A 483 -28.84 23.17 20.52
N ALA A 484 -28.72 22.44 21.65
CA ALA A 484 -29.54 22.72 22.84
C ALA A 484 -29.09 23.94 23.61
N SER A 485 -27.97 24.56 23.25
CA SER A 485 -27.44 25.81 23.85
C SER A 485 -27.87 27.06 23.09
N ASP A 486 -28.78 26.96 22.12
CA ASP A 486 -29.46 28.03 21.43
C ASP A 486 -30.85 28.23 22.03
#